data_1926de1c10aceddf692091d6e7e070e3
#
_entry.id   1926de1c10aceddf692091d6e7e070e3
#
_cell.length_a   1.000
_cell.length_b   1.000
_cell.length_c   1.000
_cell.angle_alpha   90.00
_cell.angle_beta   90.00
_cell.angle_gamma   90.00
#
_symmetry.space_group_name_H-M   'P 1'
#
loop_
_entity.id
_entity.type
_entity.pdbx_description
1 polymer ?
#
loop_
_entity_poly.entity_id
_entity_poly.type
_entity_poly.pdbx_seq_one_letter_code
_entity_poly.pdbx_strand_id
1 'polypeptide(L)'
;PPFVINMFYFCDPDGRTEFVQSREPYPVDDGTPSMKRFCFENITAKDCHVAASYFDGLPEQKIEQITMRNVSVSFAGQAKCDVPIMSNGVEACCKKGLYARNVKKLVLDNVSIEGCEGEEIELHNVDEVER
;
A
#
# COMPACT_ATOMS: atom_id res chain seq x y z
N PRO A 1 6.68 -5.79 -3.49
CA PRO A 1 5.59 -5.36 -4.37
C PRO A 1 6.05 -4.29 -5.35
N PRO A 2 5.48 -4.25 -6.58
CA PRO A 2 5.84 -3.22 -7.56
C PRO A 2 5.36 -1.82 -7.17
N PHE A 3 4.31 -1.72 -6.34
CA PHE A 3 3.79 -0.43 -5.90
C PHE A 3 3.76 -0.39 -4.37
N VAL A 4 4.45 0.59 -3.80
CA VAL A 4 4.51 0.78 -2.33
C VAL A 4 4.35 2.25 -2.01
N ILE A 5 3.47 2.56 -1.08
CA ILE A 5 3.39 3.85 -0.42
C ILE A 5 3.35 3.57 1.08
N ASN A 6 4.29 4.10 1.83
CA ASN A 6 4.39 3.80 3.26
C ASN A 6 4.69 5.06 4.05
N MET A 7 3.76 5.44 4.93
CA MET A 7 3.88 6.60 5.80
C MET A 7 4.52 6.26 7.16
N PHE A 8 5.00 5.03 7.34
CA PHE A 8 5.67 4.56 8.56
C PHE A 8 7.12 4.18 8.31
N TYR A 9 7.78 4.89 7.41
CA TYR A 9 9.13 4.52 6.98
C TYR A 9 10.16 4.79 8.09
N PHE A 10 11.11 3.88 8.23
CA PHE A 10 12.01 3.80 9.38
C PHE A 10 13.50 3.94 9.01
N CYS A 11 13.82 4.62 7.93
CA CYS A 11 15.19 4.65 7.39
C CYS A 11 16.19 5.45 8.22
N ASP A 12 15.70 6.38 9.02
CA ASP A 12 16.56 7.21 9.87
C ASP A 12 16.36 6.88 11.37
N PRO A 13 17.18 7.43 12.27
CA PRO A 13 17.04 7.14 13.69
C PRO A 13 15.65 7.44 14.26
N ASP A 14 15.01 8.49 13.79
CA ASP A 14 13.69 8.90 14.28
C ASP A 14 12.57 8.00 13.71
N GLY A 15 12.81 7.37 12.58
CA GLY A 15 11.81 6.53 11.93
C GLY A 15 11.40 5.31 12.73
N ARG A 16 12.20 4.87 13.70
CA ARG A 16 11.89 3.72 14.57
C ARG A 16 11.26 4.13 15.91
N THR A 17 11.00 5.40 16.13
CA THR A 17 10.36 5.87 17.35
C THR A 17 8.92 5.41 17.44
N GLU A 18 8.40 5.34 18.67
CA GLU A 18 6.99 5.02 18.90
C GLU A 18 6.07 5.99 18.15
N PHE A 19 6.40 7.27 18.13
CA PHE A 19 5.62 8.28 17.42
C PHE A 19 5.49 7.96 15.93
N VAL A 20 6.61 7.69 15.24
CA VAL A 20 6.59 7.40 13.80
C VAL A 20 5.92 6.06 13.49
N GLN A 21 6.14 5.05 14.32
CA GLN A 21 5.64 3.69 14.09
C GLN A 21 4.23 3.44 14.65
N SER A 22 3.66 4.39 15.38
CA SER A 22 2.33 4.22 15.97
C SER A 22 1.24 4.08 14.91
N ARG A 23 0.39 3.09 15.10
CA ARG A 23 -0.83 2.88 14.28
C ARG A 23 -2.04 3.57 14.87
N GLU A 24 -1.89 4.18 16.05
CA GLU A 24 -2.93 4.97 16.67
C GLU A 24 -2.90 6.40 16.14
N PRO A 25 -4.06 7.05 15.92
CA PRO A 25 -4.06 8.41 15.39
C PRO A 25 -3.57 9.42 16.41
N TYR A 26 -2.69 10.31 15.95
CA TYR A 26 -2.27 11.49 16.72
C TYR A 26 -3.05 12.72 16.27
N PRO A 27 -3.14 13.78 17.08
CA PRO A 27 -3.72 15.04 16.62
C PRO A 27 -2.98 15.57 15.39
N VAL A 28 -3.75 16.08 14.43
CA VAL A 28 -3.18 16.67 13.22
C VAL A 28 -2.68 18.07 13.51
N ASP A 29 -1.45 18.37 13.12
CA ASP A 29 -0.83 19.69 13.26
C ASP A 29 0.04 19.99 12.04
N ASP A 30 0.81 21.08 12.10
CA ASP A 30 1.68 21.49 10.99
C ASP A 30 2.78 20.49 10.68
N GLY A 31 3.15 19.65 11.65
CA GLY A 31 4.17 18.61 11.47
C GLY A 31 3.62 17.28 10.96
N THR A 32 2.31 17.14 10.83
CA THR A 32 1.71 15.90 10.33
C THR A 32 1.97 15.74 8.85
N PRO A 33 2.64 14.64 8.40
CA PRO A 33 2.88 14.44 6.97
C PRO A 33 1.57 14.26 6.21
N SER A 34 1.51 14.79 5.00
CA SER A 34 0.38 14.58 4.11
C SER A 34 0.84 14.05 2.77
N MET A 35 0.12 13.05 2.27
CA MET A 35 0.30 12.52 0.92
C MET A 35 -1.01 12.71 0.17
N LYS A 36 -0.95 13.36 -0.99
CA LYS A 36 -2.16 13.76 -1.68
C LYS A 36 -2.55 12.79 -2.79
N ARG A 37 -2.05 12.99 -3.99
CA ARG A 37 -2.53 12.24 -5.15
C ARG A 37 -1.41 11.49 -5.84
N PHE A 38 -1.66 10.22 -6.07
CA PHE A 38 -0.75 9.33 -6.81
C PHE A 38 -1.49 8.76 -7.99
N CYS A 39 -0.83 8.66 -9.13
CA CYS A 39 -1.39 8.05 -10.31
C CYS A 39 -0.38 7.10 -10.93
N PHE A 40 -0.80 5.85 -11.11
CA PHE A 40 -0.01 4.79 -11.76
C PHE A 40 -0.77 4.38 -13.01
N GLU A 41 -0.20 4.60 -14.18
CA GLU A 41 -0.87 4.33 -15.45
C GLU A 41 -0.01 3.50 -16.39
N ASN A 42 -0.66 2.62 -17.13
CA ASN A 42 -0.03 1.87 -18.23
C ASN A 42 1.20 1.08 -17.77
N ILE A 43 1.04 0.31 -16.70
CA ILE A 43 2.14 -0.47 -16.09
C ILE A 43 1.78 -1.96 -16.11
N THR A 44 2.75 -2.76 -16.54
CA THR A 44 2.68 -4.22 -16.43
C THR A 44 3.82 -4.69 -15.55
N ALA A 45 3.48 -5.36 -14.45
CA ALA A 45 4.44 -5.95 -13.52
C ALA A 45 4.30 -7.47 -13.54
N LYS A 46 5.38 -8.18 -13.81
CA LYS A 46 5.42 -9.63 -13.92
C LYS A 46 6.34 -10.25 -12.88
N ASP A 47 6.08 -11.51 -12.55
CA ASP A 47 6.89 -12.29 -11.62
C ASP A 47 7.04 -11.61 -10.25
N CYS A 48 5.96 -11.03 -9.78
CA CYS A 48 5.90 -10.43 -8.45
C CYS A 48 5.86 -11.53 -7.37
N HIS A 49 6.28 -11.23 -6.16
CA HIS A 49 6.40 -12.21 -5.09
C HIS A 49 5.55 -11.89 -3.88
N VAL A 50 5.75 -10.74 -3.27
CA VAL A 50 5.21 -10.40 -1.96
C VAL A 50 3.76 -9.94 -2.03
N ALA A 51 3.50 -8.94 -2.86
CA ALA A 51 2.17 -8.35 -3.02
C ALA A 51 2.07 -7.60 -4.35
N ALA A 52 0.87 -7.39 -4.84
CA ALA A 52 0.65 -6.53 -6.00
C ALA A 52 0.90 -5.08 -5.65
N SER A 53 0.34 -4.62 -4.54
CA SER A 53 0.62 -3.30 -4.00
C SER A 53 0.47 -3.30 -2.49
N TYR A 54 1.15 -2.36 -1.85
CA TYR A 54 1.05 -2.20 -0.40
C TYR A 54 1.02 -0.71 -0.07
N PHE A 55 -0.17 -0.21 0.22
CA PHE A 55 -0.40 1.21 0.51
C PHE A 55 -0.77 1.36 1.98
N ASP A 56 0.04 2.10 2.72
CA ASP A 56 -0.08 2.20 4.16
C ASP A 56 0.00 3.67 4.60
N GLY A 57 -1.17 4.29 4.72
CA GLY A 57 -1.31 5.68 5.12
C GLY A 57 -1.42 5.86 6.63
N LEU A 58 -1.41 7.12 7.06
CA LEU A 58 -1.62 7.47 8.46
C LEU A 58 -3.11 7.47 8.82
N PRO A 59 -3.48 6.96 9.99
CA PRO A 59 -4.90 7.00 10.40
C PRO A 59 -5.41 8.42 10.65
N GLU A 60 -4.56 9.34 11.14
CA GLU A 60 -4.93 10.72 11.40
C GLU A 60 -4.95 11.60 10.16
N GLN A 61 -4.20 11.21 9.11
CA GLN A 61 -4.14 11.96 7.86
C GLN A 61 -3.94 10.99 6.70
N LYS A 62 -5.07 10.44 6.23
CA LYS A 62 -5.08 9.43 5.18
C LYS A 62 -4.48 9.94 3.87
N ILE A 63 -3.94 9.03 3.07
CA ILE A 63 -3.58 9.33 1.68
C ILE A 63 -4.83 9.80 0.97
N GLU A 64 -4.77 10.95 0.33
CA GLU A 64 -5.96 11.59 -0.26
C GLU A 64 -6.54 10.76 -1.41
N GLN A 65 -5.71 10.35 -2.37
CA GLN A 65 -6.18 9.58 -3.52
C GLN A 65 -5.06 8.78 -4.16
N ILE A 66 -5.37 7.53 -4.49
CA ILE A 66 -4.51 6.67 -5.31
C ILE A 66 -5.33 6.24 -6.51
N THR A 67 -4.81 6.49 -7.71
CA THR A 67 -5.42 6.07 -8.96
C THR A 67 -4.50 5.07 -9.65
N MET A 68 -5.06 3.91 -10.04
CA MET A 68 -4.37 2.93 -10.86
C MET A 68 -5.20 2.72 -12.13
N ARG A 69 -4.58 2.92 -13.30
CA ARG A 69 -5.26 2.85 -14.58
C ARG A 69 -4.44 2.06 -15.58
N ASN A 70 -5.06 1.06 -16.20
CA ASN A 70 -4.38 0.16 -17.15
C ASN A 70 -3.15 -0.47 -16.50
N VAL A 71 -3.34 -1.10 -15.35
CA VAL A 71 -2.28 -1.74 -14.57
C VAL A 71 -2.56 -3.23 -14.53
N SER A 72 -1.58 -4.04 -14.88
CA SER A 72 -1.67 -5.49 -14.70
C SER A 72 -0.49 -6.01 -13.88
N VAL A 73 -0.82 -6.89 -12.96
CA VAL A 73 0.16 -7.53 -12.06
C VAL A 73 -0.01 -9.03 -12.16
N SER A 74 1.08 -9.75 -12.29
CA SER A 74 1.10 -11.20 -12.21
C SER A 74 2.21 -11.67 -11.29
N PHE A 75 2.03 -12.86 -10.71
CA PHE A 75 2.95 -13.41 -9.72
C PHE A 75 3.79 -14.53 -10.29
N ALA A 76 4.99 -14.70 -9.70
CA ALA A 76 5.86 -15.83 -10.01
C ALA A 76 5.20 -17.14 -9.58
N GLY A 77 5.49 -18.22 -10.29
CA GLY A 77 4.98 -19.54 -9.93
C GLY A 77 5.43 -19.98 -8.54
N GLN A 78 6.69 -19.70 -8.19
CA GLN A 78 7.24 -19.94 -6.86
C GLN A 78 7.65 -18.60 -6.26
N ALA A 79 6.71 -17.95 -5.60
CA ALA A 79 6.95 -16.65 -5.01
C ALA A 79 7.72 -16.77 -3.69
N LYS A 80 8.57 -15.77 -3.42
CA LYS A 80 9.25 -15.61 -2.13
C LYS A 80 8.38 -14.77 -1.22
N CYS A 81 8.04 -15.33 -0.05
CA CYS A 81 7.26 -14.62 0.94
C CYS A 81 8.17 -13.74 1.79
N ASP A 82 7.75 -12.51 2.04
CA ASP A 82 8.53 -11.58 2.86
C ASP A 82 7.64 -10.45 3.37
N VAL A 83 8.20 -9.67 4.29
CA VAL A 83 7.59 -8.40 4.70
C VAL A 83 7.69 -7.43 3.51
N PRO A 84 6.63 -6.67 3.21
CA PRO A 84 6.69 -5.68 2.15
C PRO A 84 7.86 -4.72 2.35
N ILE A 85 8.55 -4.39 1.25
CA ILE A 85 9.71 -3.51 1.30
C ILE A 85 9.35 -2.18 1.98
N MET A 86 10.28 -1.61 2.72
CA MET A 86 10.13 -0.36 3.50
C MET A 86 9.09 -0.44 4.63
N SER A 87 8.53 -1.60 4.91
CA SER A 87 7.54 -1.78 5.97
C SER A 87 8.17 -2.36 7.23
N ASN A 88 7.60 -2.01 8.38
CA ASN A 88 8.05 -2.48 9.67
C ASN A 88 6.84 -2.83 10.54
N GLY A 89 6.96 -3.89 11.32
CA GLY A 89 5.89 -4.29 12.24
C GLY A 89 4.63 -4.81 11.55
N VAL A 90 4.74 -5.28 10.30
CA VAL A 90 3.64 -5.89 9.56
C VAL A 90 3.97 -7.36 9.25
N GLU A 91 2.94 -8.12 8.96
CA GLU A 91 3.12 -9.55 8.65
C GLU A 91 3.76 -9.75 7.28
N ALA A 92 4.50 -10.85 7.16
CA ALA A 92 5.01 -11.28 5.87
C ALA A 92 3.86 -11.63 4.93
N CYS A 93 4.02 -11.28 3.66
CA CYS A 93 3.05 -11.54 2.62
C CYS A 93 3.60 -12.48 1.56
N CYS A 94 2.72 -13.24 0.94
CA CYS A 94 3.06 -14.12 -0.15
C CYS A 94 1.95 -14.04 -1.20
N LYS A 95 2.28 -13.50 -2.36
CA LYS A 95 1.30 -13.28 -3.45
C LYS A 95 0.02 -12.56 -2.98
N LYS A 96 0.17 -11.62 -2.07
CA LYS A 96 -0.95 -10.79 -1.62
C LYS A 96 -1.43 -9.91 -2.77
N GLY A 97 -2.73 -9.72 -2.89
CA GLY A 97 -3.29 -8.81 -3.88
C GLY A 97 -2.97 -7.35 -3.58
N LEU A 98 -3.87 -6.46 -3.93
CA LEU A 98 -3.76 -5.06 -3.59
C LEU A 98 -4.15 -4.87 -2.12
N TYR A 99 -3.24 -4.31 -1.34
CA TYR A 99 -3.50 -3.93 0.06
C TYR A 99 -3.49 -2.42 0.18
N ALA A 100 -4.52 -1.87 0.81
CA ALA A 100 -4.59 -0.43 1.08
C ALA A 100 -5.16 -0.18 2.47
N ARG A 101 -4.48 0.66 3.23
CA ARG A 101 -4.91 1.07 4.57
C ARG A 101 -4.79 2.58 4.71
N ASN A 102 -5.80 3.20 5.32
CA ASN A 102 -5.84 4.64 5.57
C ASN A 102 -5.69 5.46 4.28
N VAL A 103 -6.58 5.21 3.34
CA VAL A 103 -6.66 5.92 2.06
C VAL A 103 -8.07 6.50 1.94
N LYS A 104 -8.20 7.76 1.57
CA LYS A 104 -9.52 8.38 1.39
C LYS A 104 -10.21 7.83 0.14
N LYS A 105 -9.53 7.86 -1.00
CA LYS A 105 -10.12 7.40 -2.25
C LYS A 105 -9.15 6.53 -3.04
N LEU A 106 -9.62 5.36 -3.44
CA LEU A 106 -8.90 4.45 -4.32
C LEU A 106 -9.67 4.30 -5.63
N VAL A 107 -9.03 4.68 -6.73
CA VAL A 107 -9.61 4.57 -8.08
C VAL A 107 -8.89 3.45 -8.83
N LEU A 108 -9.65 2.45 -9.24
CA LEU A 108 -9.14 1.29 -9.97
C LEU A 108 -9.85 1.22 -11.33
N ASP A 109 -9.14 1.61 -12.38
CA ASP A 109 -9.66 1.61 -13.74
C ASP A 109 -8.84 0.67 -14.60
N ASN A 110 -9.44 -0.44 -15.02
CA ASN A 110 -8.78 -1.48 -15.80
C ASN A 110 -7.51 -1.99 -15.08
N VAL A 111 -7.70 -2.50 -13.88
CA VAL A 111 -6.64 -3.11 -13.07
C VAL A 111 -6.88 -4.62 -13.01
N SER A 112 -5.87 -5.40 -13.35
CA SER A 112 -5.93 -6.86 -13.24
C SER A 112 -4.79 -7.37 -12.35
N ILE A 113 -5.12 -8.32 -11.49
CA ILE A 113 -4.17 -8.97 -10.60
C ILE A 113 -4.37 -10.47 -10.76
N GLU A 114 -3.37 -11.15 -11.34
CA GLU A 114 -3.46 -12.58 -11.64
C GLU A 114 -2.55 -13.40 -10.74
N GLY A 115 -3.10 -14.45 -10.18
CA GLY A 115 -2.35 -15.42 -9.39
C GLY A 115 -2.14 -15.04 -7.94
N CYS A 116 -2.88 -14.07 -7.42
CA CYS A 116 -2.78 -13.75 -6.00
C CYS A 116 -3.38 -14.86 -5.14
N GLU A 117 -2.88 -14.99 -3.91
CA GLU A 117 -3.44 -15.86 -2.89
C GLU A 117 -4.34 -15.03 -1.98
N GLY A 118 -5.55 -15.54 -1.68
CA GLY A 118 -6.51 -14.82 -0.87
C GLY A 118 -7.26 -13.75 -1.66
N GLU A 119 -7.63 -12.68 -0.99
CA GLU A 119 -8.41 -11.59 -1.59
C GLU A 119 -7.58 -10.80 -2.62
N GLU A 120 -8.19 -10.53 -3.77
CA GLU A 120 -7.56 -9.69 -4.78
C GLU A 120 -7.34 -8.27 -4.28
N ILE A 121 -8.29 -7.75 -3.51
CA ILE A 121 -8.24 -6.40 -2.94
C ILE A 121 -8.59 -6.49 -1.46
N GLU A 122 -7.66 -6.07 -0.60
CA GLU A 122 -7.85 -6.01 0.85
C GLU A 122 -7.75 -4.56 1.31
N LEU A 123 -8.83 -4.06 1.92
CA LEU A 123 -8.96 -2.67 2.29
C LEU A 123 -9.20 -2.50 3.79
N HIS A 124 -8.50 -1.56 4.40
CA HIS A 124 -8.67 -1.19 5.80
C HIS A 124 -8.76 0.32 5.93
N ASN A 125 -9.89 0.81 6.46
CA ASN A 125 -10.10 2.24 6.66
C ASN A 125 -9.93 3.05 5.37
N VAL A 126 -10.55 2.57 4.30
CA VAL A 126 -10.62 3.25 3.00
C VAL A 126 -12.03 3.80 2.84
N ASP A 127 -12.14 5.11 2.58
CA ASP A 127 -13.46 5.77 2.58
C ASP A 127 -14.23 5.51 1.30
N GLU A 128 -13.56 5.51 0.15
CA GLU A 128 -14.23 5.37 -1.14
C GLU A 128 -13.39 4.54 -2.10
N VAL A 129 -14.03 3.63 -2.82
CA VAL A 129 -13.42 2.85 -3.91
C VAL A 129 -14.24 3.06 -5.17
N GLU A 130 -13.57 3.48 -6.24
CA GLU A 130 -14.17 3.63 -7.56
C GLU A 130 -13.52 2.63 -8.52
N ARG A 131 -14.35 1.87 -9.21
CA ARG A 131 -13.87 0.81 -10.15
C ARG A 131 -14.49 0.98 -11.53
#